data_3e411bb6a0a6009ecd7c99fdc1550619
#
_entry.id   3e411bb6a0a6009ecd7c99fdc1550619
#
_cell.length_a   1.000
_cell.length_b   1.000
_cell.length_c   1.000
_cell.angle_alpha   90.00
_cell.angle_beta   90.00
_cell.angle_gamma   90.00
#
_symmetry.space_group_name_H-M   'P 1'
#
loop_
_entity.id
_entity.type
_entity.pdbx_description
1 polymer ?
#
loop_
_entity_poly.entity_id
_entity_poly.type
_entity_poly.pdbx_seq_one_letter_code
_entity_poly.pdbx_strand_id
1 'polypeptide(L)'
;MRFSSAGFTQQSPEGEKRCLNSELWHACAGPLVSLPAVGSRVVYFPQGHSEQVTASTNKEVDAHIPNHTSLSPQLICQLHNVTMHADVETDEVYAQMTLQPLSPEEQKDASFLPADLGAPSKQPANYFCKTLTASDTSTHGGFSVPRRAAEKVFPPLDFSQQPPAQELIARDLHDNEWKFRHIFRGQPKRHLLTTGWSVFVSAKRLVAGDSVLFIWNEKNQLLLGIRRANRPQTVMPSSVLSSDSMHLGLLAAAAHAASTNSRFTIFFNPRASPSEFVIPLAKYVKAAYHTRVSVGMRFRMLFETEESSVRR
;
A
#
# COMPACT_ATOMS: atom_id res chain seq x y z
N MET A 1 55.66 -16.68 -20.36
CA MET A 1 54.54 -15.72 -20.37
C MET A 1 53.43 -16.28 -19.50
N ARG A 2 53.21 -15.70 -18.30
CA ARG A 2 52.19 -16.10 -17.37
C ARG A 2 51.00 -15.17 -17.55
N PHE A 3 49.83 -15.67 -17.91
CA PHE A 3 48.60 -14.91 -17.93
C PHE A 3 47.94 -15.02 -16.55
N SER A 4 47.85 -13.90 -15.85
CA SER A 4 47.07 -13.76 -14.61
C SER A 4 45.62 -13.52 -14.98
N SER A 5 44.71 -14.42 -14.59
CA SER A 5 43.27 -14.23 -14.62
C SER A 5 42.86 -13.38 -13.41
N ALA A 6 42.53 -12.12 -13.65
CA ALA A 6 41.88 -11.29 -12.66
C ALA A 6 40.39 -11.68 -12.57
N GLY A 7 40.01 -12.30 -11.46
CA GLY A 7 38.62 -12.57 -11.13
C GLY A 7 37.91 -11.26 -10.77
N PHE A 8 36.93 -10.90 -11.59
CA PHE A 8 35.95 -9.86 -11.24
C PHE A 8 34.96 -10.43 -10.25
N THR A 9 35.17 -10.18 -8.99
CA THR A 9 34.14 -10.37 -7.95
C THR A 9 33.19 -9.18 -8.04
N GLN A 10 32.05 -9.38 -8.67
CA GLN A 10 30.94 -8.43 -8.68
C GLN A 10 30.27 -8.52 -7.31
N GLN A 11 30.70 -7.71 -6.36
CA GLN A 11 29.97 -7.45 -5.13
C GLN A 11 28.76 -6.58 -5.50
N SER A 12 27.58 -7.18 -5.50
CA SER A 12 26.33 -6.45 -5.44
C SER A 12 26.29 -5.69 -4.11
N PRO A 13 26.01 -4.37 -4.10
CA PRO A 13 25.80 -3.69 -2.84
C PRO A 13 24.51 -4.24 -2.22
N GLU A 14 24.63 -5.03 -1.17
CA GLU A 14 23.54 -5.26 -0.22
C GLU A 14 23.21 -3.92 0.43
N GLY A 15 22.32 -3.17 -0.22
CA GLY A 15 21.71 -2.02 0.41
C GLY A 15 20.99 -2.51 1.66
N GLU A 16 21.37 -1.99 2.81
CA GLU A 16 20.63 -2.17 4.06
C GLU A 16 19.15 -2.06 3.76
N LYS A 17 18.40 -3.14 3.99
CA LYS A 17 16.95 -3.15 3.88
C LYS A 17 16.39 -2.21 4.94
N ARG A 18 16.25 -0.93 4.60
CA ARG A 18 15.63 0.07 5.46
C ARG A 18 14.23 -0.41 5.76
N CYS A 19 13.95 -0.64 7.03
CA CYS A 19 12.63 -1.06 7.47
C CYS A 19 11.68 0.12 7.30
N LEU A 20 10.73 -0.01 6.37
CA LEU A 20 9.72 1.02 6.14
C LEU A 20 8.87 1.24 7.39
N ASN A 21 8.45 2.49 7.61
CA ASN A 21 7.54 2.80 8.69
C ASN A 21 6.18 2.15 8.43
N SER A 22 5.84 1.13 9.22
CA SER A 22 4.62 0.33 9.06
C SER A 22 3.35 1.16 9.19
N GLU A 23 3.31 2.13 10.11
CA GLU A 23 2.16 3.02 10.30
C GLU A 23 1.89 3.86 9.05
N LEU A 24 2.96 4.45 8.49
CA LEU A 24 2.86 5.25 7.27
C LEU A 24 2.51 4.37 6.06
N TRP A 25 3.09 3.17 5.96
CA TRP A 25 2.77 2.23 4.89
C TRP A 25 1.28 1.87 4.87
N HIS A 26 0.72 1.47 6.02
CA HIS A 26 -0.70 1.13 6.12
C HIS A 26 -1.61 2.34 5.85
N ALA A 27 -1.19 3.52 6.27
CA ALA A 27 -1.91 4.74 5.95
C ALA A 27 -1.91 5.02 4.44
N CYS A 28 -0.80 4.80 3.73
CA CYS A 28 -0.73 4.94 2.27
C CYS A 28 -1.54 3.84 1.56
N ALA A 29 -1.49 2.60 2.04
CA ALA A 29 -2.24 1.48 1.49
C ALA A 29 -3.76 1.69 1.54
N GLY A 30 -4.24 2.27 2.63
CA GLY A 30 -5.65 2.57 2.86
C GLY A 30 -6.20 1.97 4.15
N PRO A 31 -7.27 2.56 4.69
CA PRO A 31 -7.79 2.20 6.01
C PRO A 31 -8.44 0.81 6.07
N LEU A 32 -8.76 0.22 4.93
CA LEU A 32 -9.39 -1.10 4.83
C LEU A 32 -8.38 -2.22 4.57
N VAL A 33 -7.12 -1.87 4.30
CA VAL A 33 -6.07 -2.84 3.97
C VAL A 33 -5.50 -3.45 5.25
N SER A 34 -5.50 -4.79 5.30
CA SER A 34 -4.86 -5.55 6.35
C SER A 34 -4.03 -6.68 5.75
N LEU A 35 -2.76 -6.76 6.11
CA LEU A 35 -1.91 -7.86 5.68
C LEU A 35 -2.10 -9.06 6.61
N PRO A 36 -2.17 -10.29 6.08
CA PRO A 36 -2.19 -11.49 6.90
C PRO A 36 -0.90 -11.63 7.73
N ALA A 37 -1.01 -12.21 8.93
CA ALA A 37 0.15 -12.46 9.78
C ALA A 37 1.04 -13.57 9.21
N VAL A 38 2.35 -13.41 9.29
CA VAL A 38 3.32 -14.47 8.95
C VAL A 38 3.02 -15.71 9.81
N GLY A 39 3.06 -16.89 9.20
CA GLY A 39 2.70 -18.14 9.85
C GLY A 39 1.21 -18.46 9.81
N SER A 40 0.35 -17.54 9.33
CA SER A 40 -1.07 -17.82 9.18
C SER A 40 -1.37 -18.63 7.90
N ARG A 41 -2.53 -19.29 7.92
CA ARG A 41 -3.10 -19.94 6.73
C ARG A 41 -3.97 -18.95 5.99
N VAL A 42 -3.80 -18.92 4.68
CA VAL A 42 -4.49 -17.99 3.78
C VAL A 42 -5.12 -18.74 2.60
N VAL A 43 -6.14 -18.14 2.02
CA VAL A 43 -6.68 -18.55 0.72
C VAL A 43 -6.14 -17.60 -0.32
N TYR A 44 -5.46 -18.13 -1.33
CA TYR A 44 -4.99 -17.38 -2.49
C TYR A 44 -5.95 -17.63 -3.67
N PHE A 45 -6.35 -16.54 -4.31
CA PHE A 45 -7.23 -16.52 -5.48
C PHE A 45 -6.46 -16.11 -6.73
N PRO A 46 -6.10 -17.06 -7.61
CA PRO A 46 -5.35 -16.77 -8.85
C PRO A 46 -6.04 -15.74 -9.75
N GLN A 47 -7.38 -15.79 -9.85
CA GLN A 47 -8.16 -14.84 -10.63
C GLN A 47 -8.00 -13.41 -10.11
N GLY A 48 -8.19 -13.19 -8.81
CA GLY A 48 -8.04 -11.85 -8.22
C GLY A 48 -6.62 -11.30 -8.36
N HIS A 49 -5.60 -12.17 -8.33
CA HIS A 49 -4.22 -11.80 -8.63
C HIS A 49 -4.07 -11.35 -10.09
N SER A 50 -4.63 -12.10 -11.03
CA SER A 50 -4.64 -11.75 -12.46
C SER A 50 -5.35 -10.41 -12.71
N GLU A 51 -6.50 -10.18 -12.07
CA GLU A 51 -7.25 -8.91 -12.15
C GLU A 51 -6.41 -7.73 -11.65
N GLN A 52 -5.67 -7.89 -10.55
CA GLN A 52 -4.76 -6.85 -10.08
C GLN A 52 -3.67 -6.53 -11.10
N VAL A 53 -3.06 -7.54 -11.71
CA VAL A 53 -2.02 -7.32 -12.73
C VAL A 53 -2.62 -6.62 -13.94
N THR A 54 -3.81 -7.00 -14.40
CA THR A 54 -4.54 -6.31 -15.47
C THR A 54 -4.78 -4.85 -15.15
N ALA A 55 -5.28 -4.56 -13.95
CA ALA A 55 -5.52 -3.19 -13.49
C ALA A 55 -4.23 -2.35 -13.43
N SER A 56 -3.09 -2.99 -13.13
CA SER A 56 -1.78 -2.33 -13.08
C SER A 56 -1.16 -2.08 -14.45
N THR A 57 -1.54 -2.83 -15.49
CA THR A 57 -0.89 -2.77 -16.81
C THR A 57 -1.67 -1.98 -17.86
N ASN A 58 -2.90 -1.57 -17.55
CA ASN A 58 -3.75 -0.74 -18.42
C ASN A 58 -3.94 -1.25 -19.85
N LYS A 59 -3.73 -2.53 -20.08
CA LYS A 59 -4.10 -3.15 -21.35
C LYS A 59 -5.54 -3.61 -21.24
N GLU A 60 -6.41 -3.08 -22.10
CA GLU A 60 -7.66 -3.75 -22.44
C GLU A 60 -7.27 -5.16 -22.90
N VAL A 61 -7.50 -6.10 -22.05
CA VAL A 61 -7.19 -7.51 -22.34
C VAL A 61 -8.34 -8.04 -23.18
N ASP A 62 -8.28 -7.82 -24.48
CA ASP A 62 -8.85 -8.75 -25.46
C ASP A 62 -8.11 -10.11 -25.45
N ALA A 63 -7.08 -10.21 -24.65
CA ALA A 63 -6.37 -11.46 -24.42
C ALA A 63 -7.12 -12.26 -23.37
N HIS A 64 -7.76 -13.33 -23.79
CA HIS A 64 -8.14 -14.45 -22.95
C HIS A 64 -7.12 -14.60 -21.83
N ILE A 65 -7.55 -14.36 -20.57
CA ILE A 65 -6.78 -14.76 -19.39
C ILE A 65 -6.48 -16.25 -19.63
N PRO A 66 -5.21 -16.65 -19.74
CA PRO A 66 -4.91 -18.04 -20.00
C PRO A 66 -5.56 -18.87 -18.90
N ASN A 67 -6.62 -19.58 -19.26
CA ASN A 67 -7.31 -20.44 -18.32
C ASN A 67 -6.36 -21.59 -18.07
N HIS A 68 -5.52 -21.49 -17.04
CA HIS A 68 -4.72 -22.61 -16.57
C HIS A 68 -5.69 -23.65 -16.00
N THR A 69 -6.19 -24.51 -16.89
CA THR A 69 -7.16 -25.57 -16.58
C THR A 69 -6.71 -26.50 -15.46
N SER A 70 -5.42 -26.48 -15.14
CA SER A 70 -4.81 -27.25 -14.05
C SER A 70 -4.73 -26.51 -12.71
N LEU A 71 -5.01 -25.21 -12.65
CA LEU A 71 -4.93 -24.42 -11.42
C LEU A 71 -6.31 -24.32 -10.78
N SER A 72 -6.41 -24.72 -9.52
CA SER A 72 -7.65 -24.56 -8.74
C SER A 72 -8.03 -23.08 -8.63
N PRO A 73 -9.33 -22.72 -8.66
CA PRO A 73 -9.79 -21.34 -8.50
C PRO A 73 -9.40 -20.74 -7.16
N GLN A 74 -9.04 -21.55 -6.18
CA GLN A 74 -8.52 -21.16 -4.88
C GLN A 74 -7.47 -22.15 -4.38
N LEU A 75 -6.42 -21.65 -3.75
CA LEU A 75 -5.40 -22.46 -3.10
C LEU A 75 -5.32 -22.10 -1.62
N ILE A 76 -5.38 -23.10 -0.75
CA ILE A 76 -5.09 -22.91 0.66
C ILE A 76 -3.58 -22.97 0.84
N CYS A 77 -3.00 -21.90 1.36
CA CYS A 77 -1.56 -21.75 1.48
C CYS A 77 -1.13 -21.43 2.89
N GLN A 78 0.10 -21.82 3.24
CA GLN A 78 0.84 -21.30 4.38
C GLN A 78 1.55 -20.01 3.97
N LEU A 79 1.39 -18.95 4.76
CA LEU A 79 2.10 -17.69 4.56
C LEU A 79 3.43 -17.72 5.31
N HIS A 80 4.54 -17.72 4.58
CA HIS A 80 5.89 -17.81 5.16
C HIS A 80 6.53 -16.46 5.43
N ASN A 81 6.25 -15.47 4.59
CA ASN A 81 6.85 -14.14 4.71
C ASN A 81 5.92 -13.06 4.15
N VAL A 82 5.97 -11.89 4.78
CA VAL A 82 5.35 -10.64 4.31
C VAL A 82 6.34 -9.51 4.50
N THR A 83 6.66 -8.82 3.44
CA THR A 83 7.50 -7.61 3.49
C THR A 83 6.78 -6.44 2.83
N MET A 84 6.85 -5.28 3.49
CA MET A 84 6.26 -4.03 3.01
C MET A 84 7.30 -3.27 2.19
N HIS A 85 6.87 -2.73 1.06
CA HIS A 85 7.70 -1.99 0.12
C HIS A 85 6.99 -0.71 -0.33
N ALA A 86 7.79 0.24 -0.82
CA ALA A 86 7.32 1.41 -1.53
C ALA A 86 8.22 1.61 -2.76
N ASP A 87 7.60 1.93 -3.88
CA ASP A 87 8.32 2.26 -5.11
C ASP A 87 9.05 3.59 -4.96
N VAL A 88 10.31 3.64 -5.38
CA VAL A 88 11.17 4.82 -5.17
C VAL A 88 10.74 6.02 -6.01
N GLU A 89 10.15 5.77 -7.20
CA GLU A 89 9.76 6.84 -8.12
C GLU A 89 8.34 7.33 -7.90
N THR A 90 7.43 6.41 -7.58
CA THR A 90 5.99 6.71 -7.48
C THR A 90 5.49 6.87 -6.05
N ASP A 91 6.24 6.39 -5.05
CA ASP A 91 5.83 6.23 -3.65
C ASP A 91 4.63 5.27 -3.47
N GLU A 92 4.28 4.50 -4.51
CA GLU A 92 3.23 3.50 -4.39
C GLU A 92 3.66 2.34 -3.50
N VAL A 93 2.79 1.99 -2.57
CA VAL A 93 3.05 0.93 -1.60
C VAL A 93 2.59 -0.42 -2.13
N TYR A 94 3.41 -1.45 -1.90
CA TYR A 94 3.06 -2.84 -2.20
C TYR A 94 3.61 -3.79 -1.14
N ALA A 95 3.00 -4.95 -1.01
CA ALA A 95 3.48 -6.02 -0.15
C ALA A 95 3.97 -7.20 -0.99
N GLN A 96 5.12 -7.75 -0.64
CA GLN A 96 5.61 -9.01 -1.16
C GLN A 96 5.27 -10.12 -0.18
N MET A 97 4.62 -11.19 -0.64
CA MET A 97 4.23 -12.33 0.19
C MET A 97 4.80 -13.62 -0.39
N THR A 98 5.31 -14.49 0.48
CA THR A 98 5.77 -15.82 0.11
C THR A 98 4.77 -16.86 0.62
N LEU A 99 4.15 -17.57 -0.31
CA LEU A 99 3.09 -18.55 -0.08
C LEU A 99 3.59 -19.97 -0.41
N GLN A 100 3.06 -20.97 0.28
CA GLN A 100 3.25 -22.38 -0.04
C GLN A 100 1.89 -23.07 0.00
N PRO A 101 1.43 -23.69 -1.10
CA PRO A 101 0.21 -24.48 -1.11
C PRO A 101 0.27 -25.61 -0.09
N LEU A 102 -0.83 -25.86 0.61
CA LEU A 102 -0.93 -26.98 1.55
C LEU A 102 -1.34 -28.25 0.80
N SER A 103 -0.75 -29.38 1.17
CA SER A 103 -1.17 -30.70 0.72
C SER A 103 -2.60 -31.04 1.17
N PRO A 104 -3.32 -31.97 0.52
CA PRO A 104 -4.66 -32.37 0.93
C PRO A 104 -4.74 -32.88 2.37
N GLU A 105 -3.66 -33.43 2.91
CA GLU A 105 -3.56 -33.88 4.29
C GLU A 105 -3.50 -32.71 5.25
N GLU A 106 -2.61 -31.74 5.00
CA GLU A 106 -2.47 -30.52 5.78
C GLU A 106 -3.74 -29.64 5.75
N GLN A 107 -4.50 -29.71 4.66
CA GLN A 107 -5.78 -29.00 4.54
C GLN A 107 -6.86 -29.57 5.47
N LYS A 108 -6.88 -30.88 5.71
CA LYS A 108 -7.82 -31.50 6.65
C LYS A 108 -7.58 -31.02 8.09
N ASP A 109 -6.32 -30.92 8.49
CA ASP A 109 -5.95 -30.39 9.80
C ASP A 109 -6.24 -28.89 9.94
N ALA A 110 -6.34 -28.16 8.81
CA ALA A 110 -6.65 -26.73 8.79
C ALA A 110 -8.03 -26.41 9.38
N SER A 111 -8.97 -27.35 9.33
CA SER A 111 -10.36 -27.14 9.78
C SER A 111 -10.49 -27.00 11.30
N PHE A 112 -9.49 -27.37 12.07
CA PHE A 112 -9.53 -27.41 13.54
C PHE A 112 -8.73 -26.30 14.23
N LEU A 113 -8.11 -25.39 13.49
CA LEU A 113 -7.29 -24.35 14.12
C LEU A 113 -8.12 -23.14 14.56
N PRO A 114 -7.76 -22.54 15.73
CA PRO A 114 -8.38 -21.31 16.20
C PRO A 114 -8.26 -20.22 15.13
N ALA A 115 -9.32 -19.44 14.98
CA ALA A 115 -9.36 -18.33 14.03
C ALA A 115 -8.41 -17.22 14.48
N ASP A 116 -7.16 -17.26 14.03
CA ASP A 116 -6.29 -16.10 14.10
C ASP A 116 -6.73 -15.13 13.00
N LEU A 117 -7.62 -14.21 13.37
CA LEU A 117 -8.19 -13.22 12.43
C LEU A 117 -7.20 -12.14 12.03
N GLY A 118 -5.94 -12.21 12.52
CA GLY A 118 -5.00 -11.11 12.43
C GLY A 118 -5.48 -9.87 13.20
N ALA A 119 -4.59 -9.14 13.81
CA ALA A 119 -4.96 -7.86 14.41
C ALA A 119 -5.36 -6.87 13.30
N PRO A 120 -6.54 -6.23 13.38
CA PRO A 120 -6.87 -5.17 12.43
C PRO A 120 -5.79 -4.10 12.48
N SER A 121 -5.36 -3.61 11.30
CA SER A 121 -4.43 -2.50 11.23
C SER A 121 -4.99 -1.32 12.03
N LYS A 122 -4.28 -0.92 13.09
CA LYS A 122 -4.70 0.20 13.93
C LYS A 122 -4.42 1.49 13.16
N GLN A 123 -5.47 2.18 12.80
CA GLN A 123 -5.35 3.50 12.16
C GLN A 123 -4.62 4.47 13.09
N PRO A 124 -3.73 5.33 12.55
CA PRO A 124 -3.10 6.37 13.33
C PRO A 124 -4.14 7.27 14.00
N ALA A 125 -3.94 7.59 15.28
CA ALA A 125 -4.86 8.48 16.00
C ALA A 125 -4.83 9.90 15.45
N ASN A 126 -3.65 10.41 15.12
CA ASN A 126 -3.41 11.76 14.60
C ASN A 126 -3.06 11.71 13.10
N TYR A 127 -4.09 11.62 12.31
CA TYR A 127 -4.01 11.42 10.85
C TYR A 127 -4.85 12.45 10.12
N PHE A 128 -4.34 12.92 8.99
CA PHE A 128 -5.02 13.82 8.05
C PHE A 128 -4.65 13.44 6.62
N CYS A 129 -5.63 13.33 5.75
CA CYS A 129 -5.45 13.09 4.32
C CYS A 129 -6.23 14.15 3.54
N LYS A 130 -5.65 14.67 2.47
CA LYS A 130 -6.32 15.62 1.57
C LYS A 130 -5.97 15.31 0.14
N THR A 131 -7.00 15.26 -0.71
CA THR A 131 -6.85 15.25 -2.16
C THR A 131 -6.42 16.62 -2.65
N LEU A 132 -5.37 16.65 -3.46
CA LEU A 132 -4.76 17.87 -3.96
C LEU A 132 -5.62 18.49 -5.07
N THR A 133 -5.78 19.79 -4.98
CA THR A 133 -6.41 20.60 -6.02
C THR A 133 -5.35 21.16 -6.98
N ALA A 134 -5.76 21.73 -8.11
CA ALA A 134 -4.86 22.42 -9.03
C ALA A 134 -4.09 23.57 -8.36
N SER A 135 -4.71 24.26 -7.39
CA SER A 135 -4.04 25.31 -6.61
C SER A 135 -2.99 24.75 -5.64
N ASP A 136 -3.20 23.56 -5.07
CA ASP A 136 -2.22 22.92 -4.19
C ASP A 136 -0.97 22.45 -4.94
N THR A 137 -1.10 22.16 -6.24
CA THR A 137 -0.02 21.65 -7.10
C THR A 137 0.63 22.72 -7.98
N SER A 138 0.17 23.97 -7.90
CA SER A 138 0.77 25.07 -8.66
C SER A 138 2.11 25.52 -8.05
N THR A 139 3.01 26.02 -8.90
CA THR A 139 4.35 26.51 -8.48
C THR A 139 4.33 27.68 -7.50
N HIS A 140 3.25 28.46 -7.51
CA HIS A 140 3.06 29.62 -6.64
C HIS A 140 2.02 29.38 -5.53
N GLY A 141 1.43 28.19 -5.50
CA GLY A 141 0.44 27.79 -4.51
C GLY A 141 1.07 27.35 -3.18
N GLY A 142 0.31 27.51 -2.10
CA GLY A 142 0.60 26.87 -0.83
C GLY A 142 -0.44 25.79 -0.57
N PHE A 143 -0.08 24.77 0.22
CA PHE A 143 -1.00 23.73 0.61
C PHE A 143 -1.88 24.21 1.76
N SER A 144 -3.17 24.35 1.50
CA SER A 144 -4.14 24.76 2.50
C SER A 144 -4.59 23.58 3.35
N VAL A 145 -4.41 23.70 4.67
CA VAL A 145 -4.80 22.68 5.65
C VAL A 145 -6.00 23.18 6.45
N PRO A 146 -7.09 22.41 6.54
CA PRO A 146 -8.22 22.76 7.40
C PRO A 146 -7.78 22.92 8.85
N ARG A 147 -8.34 23.91 9.56
CA ARG A 147 -7.94 24.27 10.94
C ARG A 147 -7.92 23.05 11.87
N ARG A 148 -9.00 22.26 11.88
CA ARG A 148 -9.12 21.05 12.72
C ARG A 148 -8.05 20.01 12.41
N ALA A 149 -7.66 19.91 11.14
CA ALA A 149 -6.61 18.98 10.71
C ALA A 149 -5.24 19.48 11.16
N ALA A 150 -4.93 20.77 10.97
CA ALA A 150 -3.69 21.36 11.41
C ALA A 150 -3.49 21.24 12.93
N GLU A 151 -4.54 21.52 13.71
CA GLU A 151 -4.52 21.38 15.17
C GLU A 151 -4.37 19.91 15.64
N LYS A 152 -4.72 18.94 14.78
CA LYS A 152 -4.62 17.51 15.08
C LYS A 152 -3.24 16.92 14.75
N VAL A 153 -2.63 17.33 13.63
CA VAL A 153 -1.44 16.67 13.09
C VAL A 153 -0.17 17.53 13.14
N PHE A 154 -0.27 18.83 13.43
CA PHE A 154 0.90 19.68 13.54
C PHE A 154 1.11 20.15 14.98
N PRO A 155 2.35 20.42 15.37
CA PRO A 155 2.63 21.11 16.63
C PRO A 155 1.89 22.44 16.70
N PRO A 156 1.48 22.90 17.89
CA PRO A 156 0.78 24.16 18.05
C PRO A 156 1.63 25.34 17.60
N LEU A 157 0.98 26.33 16.95
CA LEU A 157 1.62 27.57 16.56
C LEU A 157 1.74 28.53 17.76
N ASP A 158 2.82 29.29 17.78
CA ASP A 158 2.98 30.41 18.68
C ASP A 158 2.24 31.66 18.11
N PHE A 159 1.09 31.96 18.70
CA PHE A 159 0.25 33.11 18.30
C PHE A 159 0.72 34.46 18.83
N SER A 160 1.79 34.52 19.62
CA SER A 160 2.43 35.78 20.00
C SER A 160 3.18 36.40 18.82
N GLN A 161 3.59 35.59 17.84
CA GLN A 161 4.24 36.04 16.62
C GLN A 161 3.23 36.51 15.57
N GLN A 162 3.60 37.52 14.77
CA GLN A 162 2.75 38.07 13.71
C GLN A 162 3.46 38.06 12.35
N PRO A 163 3.02 37.24 11.41
CA PRO A 163 2.02 36.17 11.54
C PRO A 163 2.58 34.95 12.26
N PRO A 164 1.71 34.14 12.94
CA PRO A 164 2.13 32.90 13.56
C PRO A 164 2.72 31.93 12.51
N ALA A 165 3.95 31.47 12.74
CA ALA A 165 4.63 30.59 11.80
C ALA A 165 5.64 29.67 12.52
N GLN A 166 5.85 28.47 11.94
CA GLN A 166 6.87 27.52 12.39
C GLN A 166 7.44 26.73 11.23
N GLU A 167 8.59 26.11 11.40
CA GLU A 167 9.12 25.10 10.48
C GLU A 167 8.61 23.71 10.89
N LEU A 168 8.13 22.94 9.92
CA LEU A 168 7.77 21.54 10.08
C LEU A 168 8.78 20.67 9.32
N ILE A 169 9.25 19.60 9.95
CA ILE A 169 10.09 18.59 9.32
C ILE A 169 9.26 17.31 9.28
N ALA A 170 8.98 16.81 8.08
CA ALA A 170 8.24 15.58 7.85
C ALA A 170 9.12 14.52 7.18
N ARG A 171 8.92 13.25 7.53
CA ARG A 171 9.64 12.11 6.93
C ARG A 171 8.71 11.31 6.03
N ASP A 172 9.16 10.98 4.82
CA ASP A 172 8.44 10.15 3.88
C ASP A 172 8.72 8.64 4.09
N LEU A 173 8.12 7.78 3.25
CA LEU A 173 8.32 6.33 3.28
C LEU A 173 9.79 5.89 3.03
N HIS A 174 10.57 6.73 2.36
CA HIS A 174 11.98 6.47 2.06
C HIS A 174 12.94 7.11 3.07
N ASP A 175 12.37 7.62 4.20
CA ASP A 175 13.08 8.34 5.26
C ASP A 175 13.73 9.66 4.81
N ASN A 176 13.26 10.24 3.68
CA ASN A 176 13.69 11.57 3.27
C ASN A 176 13.00 12.63 4.12
N GLU A 177 13.75 13.65 4.52
CA GLU A 177 13.25 14.78 5.28
C GLU A 177 12.75 15.89 4.34
N TRP A 178 11.53 16.35 4.60
CA TRP A 178 10.88 17.44 3.90
C TRP A 178 10.60 18.58 4.87
N LYS A 179 11.10 19.78 4.57
CA LYS A 179 10.93 20.96 5.40
C LYS A 179 9.89 21.89 4.82
N PHE A 180 8.93 22.28 5.64
CA PHE A 180 7.84 23.17 5.24
C PHE A 180 7.70 24.32 6.20
N ARG A 181 7.47 25.52 5.68
CA ARG A 181 7.02 26.65 6.51
C ARG A 181 5.51 26.58 6.68
N HIS A 182 5.05 26.31 7.89
CA HIS A 182 3.66 26.36 8.30
C HIS A 182 3.35 27.78 8.81
N ILE A 183 2.36 28.42 8.23
CA ILE A 183 1.97 29.80 8.57
C ILE A 183 0.45 29.90 8.67
N PHE A 184 -0.02 30.72 9.63
CA PHE A 184 -1.45 31.05 9.78
C PHE A 184 -1.71 32.45 9.33
N ARG A 185 -2.24 32.65 8.11
CA ARG A 185 -2.46 33.95 7.48
C ARG A 185 -3.62 33.98 6.49
N GLY A 186 -3.93 35.17 5.96
CA GLY A 186 -4.92 35.41 4.91
C GLY A 186 -6.25 35.92 5.42
N GLN A 187 -7.18 36.19 4.49
CA GLN A 187 -8.58 36.53 4.79
C GLN A 187 -9.48 35.71 3.89
N PRO A 188 -10.20 34.72 4.47
CA PRO A 188 -10.15 34.30 5.88
C PRO A 188 -8.80 33.67 6.27
N LYS A 189 -8.42 33.72 7.55
CA LYS A 189 -7.19 33.13 8.07
C LYS A 189 -7.19 31.61 7.86
N ARG A 190 -6.08 31.08 7.33
CA ARG A 190 -5.91 29.65 6.99
C ARG A 190 -4.53 29.17 7.44
N HIS A 191 -4.45 27.87 7.76
CA HIS A 191 -3.18 27.18 7.89
C HIS A 191 -2.65 26.83 6.50
N LEU A 192 -1.44 27.25 6.20
CA LEU A 192 -0.80 27.05 4.89
C LEU A 192 0.59 26.46 5.08
N LEU A 193 0.94 25.44 4.29
CA LEU A 193 2.34 25.06 4.06
C LEU A 193 2.82 25.84 2.83
N THR A 194 3.88 26.61 3.00
CA THR A 194 4.37 27.55 1.96
C THR A 194 5.76 27.15 1.48
N THR A 195 6.83 27.75 2.02
CA THR A 195 8.20 27.40 1.62
C THR A 195 8.46 25.90 1.77
N GLY A 196 9.04 25.28 0.76
CA GLY A 196 9.29 23.83 0.70
C GLY A 196 8.16 23.03 0.02
N TRP A 197 6.90 23.53 0.05
CA TRP A 197 5.79 22.78 -0.53
C TRP A 197 5.93 22.58 -2.03
N SER A 198 6.24 23.62 -2.81
CA SER A 198 6.43 23.51 -4.26
C SER A 198 7.61 22.60 -4.64
N VAL A 199 8.66 22.58 -3.83
CA VAL A 199 9.80 21.67 -4.00
C VAL A 199 9.34 20.23 -3.84
N PHE A 200 8.54 19.94 -2.79
CA PHE A 200 7.98 18.61 -2.57
C PHE A 200 7.06 18.18 -3.72
N VAL A 201 6.14 19.06 -4.16
CA VAL A 201 5.23 18.81 -5.30
C VAL A 201 6.02 18.47 -6.56
N SER A 202 7.06 19.24 -6.87
CA SER A 202 7.90 19.01 -8.06
C SER A 202 8.71 17.73 -7.95
N ALA A 203 9.38 17.50 -6.81
CA ALA A 203 10.23 16.32 -6.62
C ALA A 203 9.41 15.03 -6.66
N LYS A 204 8.22 15.04 -6.08
CA LYS A 204 7.30 13.90 -6.08
C LYS A 204 6.38 13.88 -7.30
N ARG A 205 6.49 14.83 -8.23
CA ARG A 205 5.65 14.94 -9.44
C ARG A 205 4.15 14.82 -9.13
N LEU A 206 3.72 15.53 -8.08
CA LEU A 206 2.32 15.51 -7.65
C LEU A 206 1.44 16.32 -8.60
N VAL A 207 0.22 15.84 -8.81
CA VAL A 207 -0.79 16.54 -9.61
C VAL A 207 -2.12 16.59 -8.86
N ALA A 208 -3.04 17.43 -9.34
CA ALA A 208 -4.40 17.46 -8.84
C ALA A 208 -5.05 16.07 -8.93
N GLY A 209 -5.72 15.64 -7.86
CA GLY A 209 -6.28 14.30 -7.71
C GLY A 209 -5.41 13.35 -6.89
N ASP A 210 -4.08 13.53 -6.83
CA ASP A 210 -3.26 12.82 -5.86
C ASP A 210 -3.65 13.25 -4.45
N SER A 211 -3.40 12.40 -3.45
CA SER A 211 -3.65 12.75 -2.06
C SER A 211 -2.35 12.74 -1.26
N VAL A 212 -2.26 13.68 -0.33
CA VAL A 212 -1.17 13.76 0.63
C VAL A 212 -1.71 13.53 2.02
N LEU A 213 -0.99 12.74 2.80
CA LEU A 213 -1.37 12.41 4.16
C LEU A 213 -0.26 12.76 5.15
N PHE A 214 -0.66 13.28 6.30
CA PHE A 214 0.20 13.58 7.42
C PHE A 214 -0.22 12.76 8.63
N ILE A 215 0.76 12.24 9.35
CA ILE A 215 0.58 11.51 10.61
C ILE A 215 1.51 12.12 11.65
N TRP A 216 0.96 12.45 12.82
CA TRP A 216 1.75 12.73 14.00
C TRP A 216 1.79 11.46 14.85
N ASN A 217 2.94 10.78 14.85
CA ASN A 217 3.08 9.48 15.50
C ASN A 217 3.36 9.59 17.02
N GLU A 218 3.31 8.45 17.71
CA GLU A 218 3.59 8.37 19.16
C GLU A 218 5.04 8.74 19.52
N LYS A 219 5.95 8.76 18.55
CA LYS A 219 7.36 9.16 18.73
C LYS A 219 7.58 10.67 18.51
N ASN A 220 6.52 11.46 18.44
CA ASN A 220 6.57 12.90 18.13
C ASN A 220 7.27 13.22 16.80
N GLN A 221 7.04 12.39 15.78
CA GLN A 221 7.53 12.60 14.44
C GLN A 221 6.36 12.89 13.50
N LEU A 222 6.55 13.85 12.62
CA LEU A 222 5.62 14.10 11.52
C LEU A 222 6.00 13.19 10.34
N LEU A 223 5.08 12.32 9.96
CA LEU A 223 5.23 11.44 8.80
C LEU A 223 4.41 11.99 7.64
N LEU A 224 4.91 11.77 6.43
CA LEU A 224 4.34 12.30 5.19
C LEU A 224 4.21 11.19 4.15
N GLY A 225 2.99 10.92 3.71
CA GLY A 225 2.72 9.91 2.70
C GLY A 225 2.00 10.47 1.48
N ILE A 226 2.02 9.69 0.41
CA ILE A 226 1.36 10.01 -0.85
C ILE A 226 0.45 8.85 -1.23
N ARG A 227 -0.72 9.18 -1.76
CA ARG A 227 -1.59 8.26 -2.47
C ARG A 227 -1.81 8.82 -3.86
N ARG A 228 -1.40 8.09 -4.87
CA ARG A 228 -1.65 8.49 -6.25
C ARG A 228 -3.11 8.38 -6.59
N ALA A 229 -3.62 9.35 -7.36
CA ALA A 229 -4.94 9.23 -7.96
C ALA A 229 -4.98 7.97 -8.83
N ASN A 230 -6.14 7.31 -8.88
CA ASN A 230 -6.35 6.19 -9.78
C ASN A 230 -6.25 6.74 -11.21
N ARG A 231 -5.06 6.67 -11.79
CA ARG A 231 -4.83 6.96 -13.19
C ARG A 231 -4.81 5.64 -13.92
N PRO A 232 -5.27 5.60 -15.17
CA PRO A 232 -4.86 4.53 -16.05
C PRO A 232 -3.36 4.67 -16.26
N GLN A 233 -2.57 4.20 -15.35
CA GLN A 233 -1.11 4.13 -15.44
C GLN A 233 -0.66 2.72 -15.18
N THR A 234 -0.17 2.22 -16.26
CA THR A 234 1.11 1.60 -16.40
C THR A 234 1.91 1.66 -15.12
N VAL A 235 2.25 0.49 -14.70
CA VAL A 235 3.48 0.18 -14.03
C VAL A 235 3.27 -0.20 -12.59
N MET A 236 3.22 -1.50 -12.41
CA MET A 236 3.94 -2.07 -11.27
C MET A 236 5.35 -1.47 -11.28
N PRO A 237 5.95 -1.24 -10.10
CA PRO A 237 7.29 -0.67 -10.00
C PRO A 237 8.21 -1.30 -11.02
N SER A 238 8.99 -0.51 -11.72
CA SER A 238 9.95 -0.98 -12.73
C SER A 238 10.96 -1.99 -12.18
N SER A 239 11.09 -2.06 -10.86
CA SER A 239 11.82 -3.08 -10.12
C SER A 239 11.16 -4.47 -10.14
N VAL A 240 9.93 -4.61 -10.60
CA VAL A 240 9.13 -5.84 -10.49
C VAL A 240 8.77 -6.45 -11.84
N LEU A 241 9.40 -6.18 -12.95
CA LEU A 241 9.24 -6.85 -14.25
C LEU A 241 8.33 -6.20 -15.30
N SER A 242 8.66 -6.43 -16.57
CA SER A 242 7.88 -6.03 -17.74
C SER A 242 6.60 -6.85 -17.89
N SER A 243 5.52 -6.20 -18.28
CA SER A 243 4.13 -6.60 -18.06
C SER A 243 3.60 -7.89 -18.73
N ASP A 244 4.04 -8.26 -19.92
CA ASP A 244 3.39 -9.36 -20.67
C ASP A 244 3.87 -10.77 -20.26
N SER A 245 5.13 -10.88 -19.87
CA SER A 245 5.70 -12.14 -19.34
C SER A 245 5.25 -12.42 -17.91
N MET A 246 4.74 -11.42 -17.23
CA MET A 246 4.41 -11.47 -15.81
C MET A 246 3.12 -12.21 -15.50
N HIS A 247 2.06 -11.99 -16.26
CA HIS A 247 0.78 -12.69 -16.05
C HIS A 247 0.94 -14.20 -16.17
N LEU A 248 1.58 -14.62 -17.26
CA LEU A 248 1.88 -16.03 -17.48
C LEU A 248 2.85 -16.56 -16.43
N GLY A 249 3.86 -15.77 -16.07
CA GLY A 249 4.87 -16.16 -15.09
C GLY A 249 4.31 -16.32 -13.67
N LEU A 250 3.43 -15.44 -13.23
CA LEU A 250 2.85 -15.49 -11.87
C LEU A 250 1.87 -16.65 -11.72
N LEU A 251 0.99 -16.86 -12.70
CA LEU A 251 0.04 -17.98 -12.68
C LEU A 251 0.76 -19.31 -12.89
N ALA A 252 1.78 -19.36 -13.76
CA ALA A 252 2.63 -20.53 -13.94
C ALA A 252 3.40 -20.88 -12.67
N ALA A 253 3.93 -19.88 -11.95
CA ALA A 253 4.59 -20.09 -10.67
C ALA A 253 3.63 -20.66 -9.61
N ALA A 254 2.40 -20.13 -9.54
CA ALA A 254 1.37 -20.65 -8.64
C ALA A 254 0.96 -22.08 -9.02
N ALA A 255 0.79 -22.39 -10.32
CA ALA A 255 0.46 -23.73 -10.79
C ALA A 255 1.60 -24.74 -10.52
N HIS A 256 2.84 -24.33 -10.78
CA HIS A 256 4.02 -25.14 -10.44
C HIS A 256 4.11 -25.39 -8.93
N ALA A 257 3.92 -24.35 -8.12
CA ALA A 257 3.93 -24.49 -6.67
C ALA A 257 2.80 -25.41 -6.17
N ALA A 258 1.61 -25.35 -6.77
CA ALA A 258 0.49 -26.23 -6.43
C ALA A 258 0.80 -27.71 -6.75
N SER A 259 1.51 -27.98 -7.85
CA SER A 259 1.88 -29.35 -8.25
C SER A 259 3.07 -29.92 -7.48
N THR A 260 3.99 -29.07 -7.02
CA THR A 260 5.25 -29.48 -6.38
C THR A 260 5.29 -29.20 -4.87
N ASN A 261 4.23 -28.62 -4.31
CA ASN A 261 4.19 -28.16 -2.93
C ASN A 261 5.35 -27.20 -2.57
N SER A 262 5.81 -26.44 -3.56
CA SER A 262 6.91 -25.48 -3.41
C SER A 262 6.41 -24.09 -3.04
N ARG A 263 7.34 -23.22 -2.61
CA ARG A 263 7.03 -21.82 -2.30
C ARG A 263 7.01 -20.98 -3.57
N PHE A 264 6.10 -20.01 -3.61
CA PHE A 264 6.07 -18.99 -4.64
C PHE A 264 5.84 -17.59 -4.03
N THR A 265 6.24 -16.58 -4.76
CA THR A 265 6.15 -15.18 -4.31
C THR A 265 5.11 -14.45 -5.13
N ILE A 266 4.33 -13.64 -4.45
CA ILE A 266 3.35 -12.73 -5.04
C ILE A 266 3.60 -11.30 -4.60
N PHE A 267 3.07 -10.35 -5.36
CA PHE A 267 3.07 -8.93 -5.04
C PHE A 267 1.63 -8.43 -4.95
N PHE A 268 1.31 -7.80 -3.83
CA PHE A 268 0.00 -7.22 -3.57
C PHE A 268 0.11 -5.70 -3.57
N ASN A 269 -0.54 -5.04 -4.54
CA ASN A 269 -0.66 -3.59 -4.59
C ASN A 269 -2.09 -3.19 -4.18
N PRO A 270 -2.27 -2.68 -2.96
CA PRO A 270 -3.60 -2.40 -2.41
C PRO A 270 -4.34 -1.25 -3.12
N ARG A 271 -3.61 -0.45 -3.93
CA ARG A 271 -4.19 0.68 -4.66
C ARG A 271 -4.51 0.36 -6.13
N ALA A 272 -3.95 -0.70 -6.68
CA ALA A 272 -4.19 -1.11 -8.07
C ALA A 272 -5.55 -1.79 -8.24
N SER A 273 -5.97 -2.58 -7.25
CA SER A 273 -7.25 -3.29 -7.28
C SER A 273 -7.89 -3.28 -5.90
N PRO A 274 -9.21 -3.04 -5.80
CA PRO A 274 -9.92 -3.09 -4.53
C PRO A 274 -10.07 -4.50 -3.97
N SER A 275 -9.82 -5.54 -4.76
CA SER A 275 -10.02 -6.92 -4.36
C SER A 275 -8.79 -7.49 -3.68
N GLU A 276 -8.93 -7.93 -2.42
CA GLU A 276 -7.93 -8.77 -1.76
C GLU A 276 -7.98 -10.16 -2.39
N PHE A 277 -6.84 -10.70 -2.84
CA PHE A 277 -6.74 -12.04 -3.41
C PHE A 277 -5.92 -13.01 -2.53
N VAL A 278 -5.41 -12.53 -1.40
CA VAL A 278 -4.85 -13.33 -0.31
C VAL A 278 -5.61 -13.01 0.96
N ILE A 279 -6.43 -13.94 1.39
CA ILE A 279 -7.37 -13.72 2.50
C ILE A 279 -7.04 -14.70 3.62
N PRO A 280 -6.96 -14.27 4.90
CA PRO A 280 -6.83 -15.19 6.02
C PRO A 280 -7.90 -16.29 5.96
N LEU A 281 -7.50 -17.56 6.07
CA LEU A 281 -8.42 -18.71 5.94
C LEU A 281 -9.59 -18.59 6.90
N ALA A 282 -9.36 -18.17 8.13
CA ALA A 282 -10.40 -17.97 9.12
C ALA A 282 -11.44 -16.90 8.71
N LYS A 283 -10.97 -15.79 8.10
CA LYS A 283 -11.86 -14.74 7.55
C LYS A 283 -12.71 -15.29 6.40
N TYR A 284 -12.09 -16.07 5.51
CA TYR A 284 -12.78 -16.71 4.40
C TYR A 284 -13.84 -17.72 4.87
N VAL A 285 -13.47 -18.63 5.76
CA VAL A 285 -14.39 -19.65 6.31
C VAL A 285 -15.58 -18.98 7.01
N LYS A 286 -15.31 -17.95 7.83
CA LYS A 286 -16.37 -17.19 8.47
C LYS A 286 -17.31 -16.55 7.47
N ALA A 287 -16.79 -15.94 6.41
CA ALA A 287 -17.62 -15.28 5.39
C ALA A 287 -18.40 -16.29 4.56
N ALA A 288 -17.78 -17.38 4.11
CA ALA A 288 -18.37 -18.34 3.20
C ALA A 288 -19.35 -19.30 3.89
N TYR A 289 -19.06 -19.75 5.11
CA TYR A 289 -19.83 -20.83 5.75
C TYR A 289 -20.62 -20.39 6.98
N HIS A 290 -20.26 -19.32 7.65
CA HIS A 290 -20.92 -18.85 8.87
C HIS A 290 -21.76 -17.60 8.67
N THR A 291 -21.69 -16.95 7.52
CA THR A 291 -22.50 -15.80 7.18
C THR A 291 -23.71 -16.25 6.33
N ARG A 292 -24.87 -16.31 6.96
CA ARG A 292 -26.12 -16.62 6.23
C ARG A 292 -26.64 -15.34 5.58
N VAL A 293 -26.78 -15.36 4.25
CA VAL A 293 -27.34 -14.25 3.47
C VAL A 293 -28.63 -14.71 2.84
N SER A 294 -29.70 -13.93 2.96
CA SER A 294 -31.00 -14.19 2.33
C SER A 294 -31.56 -12.92 1.69
N VAL A 295 -32.49 -13.11 0.75
CA VAL A 295 -33.20 -12.00 0.10
C VAL A 295 -33.91 -11.15 1.15
N GLY A 296 -33.80 -9.82 1.04
CA GLY A 296 -34.38 -8.87 1.99
C GLY A 296 -33.43 -8.48 3.17
N MET A 297 -32.31 -9.14 3.33
CA MET A 297 -31.30 -8.72 4.33
C MET A 297 -30.65 -7.40 3.93
N ARG A 298 -30.37 -6.58 4.94
CA ARG A 298 -29.59 -5.34 4.78
C ARG A 298 -28.15 -5.62 5.11
N PHE A 299 -27.23 -5.01 4.37
CA PHE A 299 -25.79 -5.06 4.64
C PHE A 299 -25.22 -3.65 4.84
N ARG A 300 -24.09 -3.57 5.52
CA ARG A 300 -23.30 -2.35 5.65
C ARG A 300 -22.04 -2.49 4.82
N MET A 301 -21.75 -1.46 4.05
CA MET A 301 -20.50 -1.36 3.31
C MET A 301 -19.63 -0.27 3.91
N LEU A 302 -18.34 -0.54 3.99
CA LEU A 302 -17.33 0.42 4.45
C LEU A 302 -16.76 1.11 3.23
N PHE A 303 -16.72 2.45 3.26
CA PHE A 303 -16.11 3.25 2.21
C PHE A 303 -14.93 4.02 2.78
N GLU A 304 -13.88 4.15 1.99
CA GLU A 304 -12.83 5.12 2.23
C GLU A 304 -13.37 6.52 1.88
N THR A 305 -13.19 7.48 2.79
CA THR A 305 -13.57 8.88 2.56
C THR A 305 -12.34 9.77 2.61
N GLU A 306 -12.39 10.90 1.89
CA GLU A 306 -11.25 11.83 1.79
C GLU A 306 -10.80 12.38 3.15
N GLU A 307 -11.70 12.51 4.12
CA GLU A 307 -11.42 13.08 5.43
C GLU A 307 -10.94 12.07 6.49
N SER A 308 -10.21 11.05 6.10
CA SER A 308 -9.55 10.11 7.04
C SER A 308 -10.44 9.18 7.85
N SER A 309 -11.69 9.04 7.54
CA SER A 309 -12.56 8.12 8.27
C SER A 309 -13.27 7.15 7.33
N VAL A 310 -13.31 5.89 7.77
CA VAL A 310 -14.17 4.88 7.16
C VAL A 310 -15.61 5.20 7.56
N ARG A 311 -16.47 5.57 6.61
CA ARG A 311 -17.91 5.70 6.85
C ARG A 311 -18.60 4.35 6.69
N ARG A 312 -19.56 4.10 7.58
CA ARG A 312 -20.40 2.90 7.55
C ARG A 312 -21.74 3.17 6.92
#